data_c0877415e04f8ad91e7dd61c123893a3
#
_entry.id   c0877415e04f8ad91e7dd61c123893a3
#
_cell.length_a   1.000
_cell.length_b   1.000
_cell.length_c   1.000
_cell.angle_alpha   90.00
_cell.angle_beta   90.00
_cell.angle_gamma   90.00
#
_symmetry.space_group_name_H-M   'P 1'
#
loop_
_entity.id
_entity.type
_entity.pdbx_description
1 polymer ?
#
loop_
_entity_poly.entity_id
_entity_poly.type
_entity_poly.pdbx_seq_one_letter_code
_entity_poly.pdbx_strand_id
1 'polypeptide(L)'
;MLLPEGNGVCILNKLYVVGIGPGAYEKMTIEAADALKNSDVIIGYTVYVDLVKDHFPGKEFLTTPMKKEVERCVMAFEEAMKGKTVSMICSGDAGVYGMAGLMYEVGTGYPGVELIIIPGVTAATGGAAVLGAPLIHDFCLISLSDLLTPWEKIETRLTDAAHGDFVVCLYNPSSKKRHDYLMKACDLMMKYKSEDTVCGIVGNIGREGEEMKVMTLKELRETKVDMFTTVFIGNS
;
A
#
# COMPACT_ATOMS: atom_id res chain seq x y z
N MET A 1 -13.24 -32.44 18.07
CA MET A 1 -13.94 -31.62 19.06
C MET A 1 -15.13 -31.02 18.34
N LEU A 2 -16.32 -31.56 18.54
CA LEU A 2 -17.56 -31.17 17.86
C LEU A 2 -17.99 -29.80 18.39
N LEU A 3 -18.21 -28.86 17.48
CA LEU A 3 -18.82 -27.55 17.80
C LEU A 3 -20.30 -27.80 18.18
N PRO A 4 -20.86 -27.07 19.14
CA PRO A 4 -22.27 -27.20 19.47
C PRO A 4 -23.13 -26.61 18.33
N GLU A 5 -24.06 -27.41 17.82
CA GLU A 5 -25.12 -27.00 16.93
C GLU A 5 -26.08 -26.04 17.69
N GLY A 6 -25.83 -24.76 17.55
CA GLY A 6 -26.75 -23.69 17.94
C GLY A 6 -27.23 -22.98 16.69
N ASN A 7 -28.47 -23.22 16.27
CA ASN A 7 -29.17 -22.55 15.17
C ASN A 7 -29.45 -21.06 15.51
N GLY A 8 -28.41 -20.26 15.57
CA GLY A 8 -28.49 -18.81 15.48
C GLY A 8 -27.59 -18.39 14.34
N VAL A 9 -28.16 -17.84 13.26
CA VAL A 9 -27.38 -17.11 12.26
C VAL A 9 -26.72 -15.94 13.01
N CYS A 10 -25.46 -16.13 13.39
CA CYS A 10 -24.67 -15.05 13.98
C CYS A 10 -24.44 -14.05 12.83
N ILE A 11 -25.23 -12.99 12.80
CA ILE A 11 -25.00 -11.90 11.84
C ILE A 11 -23.70 -11.23 12.29
N LEU A 12 -22.61 -11.58 11.62
CA LEU A 12 -21.33 -10.92 11.82
C LEU A 12 -21.39 -9.51 11.21
N ASN A 13 -20.97 -8.53 11.97
CA ASN A 13 -20.80 -7.17 11.46
C ASN A 13 -19.65 -7.17 10.43
N LYS A 14 -19.87 -6.54 9.26
CA LYS A 14 -18.89 -6.55 8.19
C LYS A 14 -17.97 -5.33 8.28
N LEU A 15 -16.68 -5.59 8.19
CA LEU A 15 -15.64 -4.59 8.12
C LEU A 15 -14.77 -4.85 6.88
N TYR A 16 -14.91 -4.00 5.88
CA TYR A 16 -14.13 -4.07 4.66
C TYR A 16 -12.78 -3.37 4.84
N VAL A 17 -11.69 -3.99 4.39
CA VAL A 17 -10.38 -3.36 4.27
C VAL A 17 -10.09 -3.16 2.80
N VAL A 18 -10.23 -1.93 2.34
CA VAL A 18 -10.39 -1.61 0.93
C VAL A 18 -9.14 -0.94 0.37
N GLY A 19 -8.53 -1.56 -0.63
CA GLY A 19 -7.51 -0.92 -1.46
C GLY A 19 -8.18 0.03 -2.47
N ILE A 20 -7.99 1.33 -2.30
CA ILE A 20 -8.61 2.36 -3.16
C ILE A 20 -7.86 2.61 -4.47
N GLY A 21 -6.83 1.82 -4.76
CA GLY A 21 -5.97 2.07 -5.89
C GLY A 21 -5.01 3.27 -5.69
N PRO A 22 -4.35 3.73 -6.75
CA PRO A 22 -3.29 4.73 -6.63
C PRO A 22 -3.78 6.15 -6.32
N GLY A 23 -5.06 6.46 -6.58
CA GLY A 23 -5.61 7.75 -6.21
C GLY A 23 -6.82 8.22 -7.01
N ALA A 24 -6.83 8.07 -8.34
CA ALA A 24 -7.98 8.44 -9.16
C ALA A 24 -9.13 7.44 -8.99
N TYR A 25 -10.37 7.94 -8.96
CA TYR A 25 -11.57 7.11 -8.84
C TYR A 25 -11.66 6.06 -9.97
N GLU A 26 -11.31 6.44 -11.20
CA GLU A 26 -11.33 5.58 -12.39
C GLU A 26 -10.32 4.42 -12.33
N LYS A 27 -9.32 4.52 -11.43
CA LYS A 27 -8.32 3.48 -11.18
C LYS A 27 -8.68 2.59 -9.98
N MET A 28 -9.83 2.82 -9.36
CA MET A 28 -10.39 1.97 -8.30
C MET A 28 -11.00 0.71 -8.91
N THR A 29 -10.93 -0.41 -8.21
CA THR A 29 -11.68 -1.59 -8.63
C THR A 29 -13.19 -1.36 -8.44
N ILE A 30 -14.02 -1.99 -9.26
CA ILE A 30 -15.49 -1.91 -9.13
C ILE A 30 -15.90 -2.40 -7.74
N GLU A 31 -15.31 -3.49 -7.26
CA GLU A 31 -15.57 -4.06 -5.94
C GLU A 31 -15.24 -3.08 -4.81
N ALA A 32 -14.11 -2.36 -4.92
CA ALA A 32 -13.74 -1.32 -3.95
C ALA A 32 -14.76 -0.16 -3.95
N ALA A 33 -15.17 0.31 -5.13
CA ALA A 33 -16.19 1.36 -5.25
C ALA A 33 -17.54 0.93 -4.67
N ASP A 34 -17.95 -0.31 -4.91
CA ASP A 34 -19.21 -0.86 -4.38
C ASP A 34 -19.16 -1.04 -2.86
N ALA A 35 -18.02 -1.49 -2.30
CA ALA A 35 -17.84 -1.57 -0.85
C ALA A 35 -17.97 -0.20 -0.19
N LEU A 36 -17.32 0.84 -0.74
CA LEU A 36 -17.42 2.20 -0.21
C LEU A 36 -18.85 2.76 -0.33
N LYS A 37 -19.54 2.47 -1.44
CA LYS A 37 -20.93 2.87 -1.69
C LYS A 37 -21.90 2.26 -0.68
N ASN A 38 -21.65 1.02 -0.26
CA ASN A 38 -22.52 0.26 0.64
C ASN A 38 -22.13 0.42 2.13
N SER A 39 -21.06 1.13 2.44
CA SER A 39 -20.64 1.39 3.83
C SER A 39 -21.41 2.56 4.44
N ASP A 40 -21.68 2.47 5.74
CA ASP A 40 -22.20 3.57 6.55
C ASP A 40 -21.07 4.54 6.91
N VAL A 41 -19.89 3.98 7.23
CA VAL A 41 -18.71 4.73 7.68
C VAL A 41 -17.49 4.33 6.85
N ILE A 42 -16.75 5.34 6.39
CA ILE A 42 -15.46 5.19 5.70
C ILE A 42 -14.37 5.77 6.59
N ILE A 43 -13.38 4.95 6.91
CA ILE A 43 -12.30 5.29 7.84
C ILE A 43 -10.96 5.24 7.12
N GLY A 44 -10.10 6.24 7.32
CA GLY A 44 -8.79 6.24 6.68
C GLY A 44 -7.82 7.27 7.23
N TYR A 45 -6.60 7.25 6.67
CA TYR A 45 -5.67 8.35 6.82
C TYR A 45 -6.24 9.58 6.11
N THR A 46 -6.13 10.76 6.73
CA THR A 46 -6.76 12.00 6.25
C THR A 46 -6.54 12.24 4.75
N VAL A 47 -5.30 12.13 4.28
CA VAL A 47 -4.96 12.33 2.85
C VAL A 47 -5.68 11.34 1.94
N TYR A 48 -5.92 10.10 2.37
CA TYR A 48 -6.61 9.09 1.56
C TYR A 48 -8.12 9.31 1.56
N VAL A 49 -8.69 9.76 2.67
CA VAL A 49 -10.11 10.17 2.73
C VAL A 49 -10.37 11.35 1.80
N ASP A 50 -9.45 12.33 1.75
CA ASP A 50 -9.56 13.46 0.84
C ASP A 50 -9.60 13.08 -0.65
N LEU A 51 -9.00 11.94 -1.03
CA LEU A 51 -9.04 11.43 -2.41
C LEU A 51 -10.41 10.85 -2.80
N VAL A 52 -11.21 10.41 -1.84
CA VAL A 52 -12.44 9.64 -2.15
C VAL A 52 -13.72 10.32 -1.70
N LYS A 53 -13.68 11.23 -0.72
CA LYS A 53 -14.88 11.79 -0.07
C LYS A 53 -15.89 12.41 -1.03
N ASP A 54 -15.42 13.08 -2.07
CA ASP A 54 -16.29 13.77 -3.04
C ASP A 54 -17.04 12.79 -3.97
N HIS A 55 -16.53 11.54 -4.10
CA HIS A 55 -17.17 10.48 -4.90
C HIS A 55 -18.24 9.69 -4.12
N PHE A 56 -18.27 9.83 -2.78
CA PHE A 56 -19.21 9.11 -1.92
C PHE A 56 -20.00 10.07 -1.00
N PRO A 57 -20.84 10.94 -1.58
CA PRO A 57 -21.61 11.91 -0.80
C PRO A 57 -22.57 11.21 0.18
N GLY A 58 -22.78 11.82 1.34
CA GLY A 58 -23.70 11.32 2.37
C GLY A 58 -23.14 10.22 3.26
N LYS A 59 -21.86 9.84 3.10
CA LYS A 59 -21.17 8.91 4.00
C LYS A 59 -20.57 9.63 5.21
N GLU A 60 -20.49 8.91 6.33
CA GLU A 60 -19.72 9.37 7.47
C GLU A 60 -18.23 9.06 7.22
N PHE A 61 -17.36 10.07 7.39
CA PHE A 61 -15.92 9.92 7.24
C PHE A 61 -15.21 10.14 8.57
N LEU A 62 -14.42 9.15 8.99
CA LEU A 62 -13.58 9.25 10.17
C LEU A 62 -12.11 9.19 9.76
N THR A 63 -11.29 10.06 10.32
CA THR A 63 -9.88 10.16 9.96
C THR A 63 -8.99 10.13 11.19
N THR A 64 -7.77 9.61 11.00
CA THR A 64 -6.68 9.78 11.95
C THR A 64 -5.43 10.28 11.24
N PRO A 65 -4.54 11.01 11.93
CA PRO A 65 -3.27 11.42 11.35
C PRO A 65 -2.33 10.23 11.15
N MET A 66 -1.19 10.48 10.47
CA MET A 66 -0.11 9.51 10.32
C MET A 66 0.41 9.03 11.68
N LYS A 67 0.89 7.79 11.75
CA LYS A 67 1.38 7.09 12.96
C LYS A 67 0.30 6.76 14.00
N LYS A 68 -0.95 6.71 13.57
CA LYS A 68 -2.10 6.32 14.36
C LYS A 68 -2.81 5.10 13.77
N GLU A 69 -2.01 4.17 13.21
CA GLU A 69 -2.52 3.02 12.48
C GLU A 69 -3.34 2.10 13.39
N VAL A 70 -2.83 1.77 14.58
CA VAL A 70 -3.54 0.91 15.56
C VAL A 70 -4.83 1.59 16.03
N GLU A 71 -4.78 2.89 16.37
CA GLU A 71 -5.94 3.67 16.79
C GLU A 71 -7.02 3.68 15.70
N ARG A 72 -6.61 3.79 14.42
CA ARG A 72 -7.51 3.72 13.28
C ARG A 72 -8.16 2.34 13.13
N CYS A 73 -7.40 1.26 13.33
CA CYS A 73 -7.94 -0.11 13.34
C CYS A 73 -8.99 -0.29 14.44
N VAL A 74 -8.66 0.09 15.67
CA VAL A 74 -9.58 0.02 16.82
C VAL A 74 -10.86 0.78 16.51
N MET A 75 -10.78 2.03 16.04
CA MET A 75 -11.91 2.84 15.64
C MET A 75 -12.82 2.11 14.63
N ALA A 76 -12.24 1.44 13.63
CA ALA A 76 -13.01 0.71 12.63
C ALA A 76 -13.77 -0.47 13.23
N PHE A 77 -13.15 -1.23 14.12
CA PHE A 77 -13.82 -2.32 14.83
C PHE A 77 -14.92 -1.82 15.76
N GLU A 78 -14.67 -0.72 16.48
CA GLU A 78 -15.68 -0.13 17.38
C GLU A 78 -16.92 0.36 16.64
N GLU A 79 -16.75 0.96 15.44
CA GLU A 79 -17.89 1.35 14.61
C GLU A 79 -18.63 0.11 14.06
N ALA A 80 -17.91 -0.93 13.64
CA ALA A 80 -18.53 -2.19 13.21
C ALA A 80 -19.31 -2.86 14.34
N MET A 81 -18.78 -2.85 15.58
CA MET A 81 -19.48 -3.41 16.75
C MET A 81 -20.78 -2.66 17.10
N LYS A 82 -20.96 -1.43 16.61
CA LYS A 82 -22.24 -0.69 16.72
C LYS A 82 -23.27 -1.13 15.66
N GLY A 83 -22.95 -2.14 14.83
CA GLY A 83 -23.82 -2.66 13.76
C GLY A 83 -23.72 -1.89 12.45
N LYS A 84 -22.73 -1.01 12.30
CA LYS A 84 -22.49 -0.29 11.06
C LYS A 84 -21.68 -1.15 10.08
N THR A 85 -21.94 -0.99 8.79
CA THR A 85 -21.06 -1.45 7.72
C THR A 85 -19.91 -0.47 7.55
N VAL A 86 -18.68 -0.92 7.77
CA VAL A 86 -17.49 -0.06 7.83
C VAL A 86 -16.52 -0.41 6.72
N SER A 87 -15.94 0.62 6.06
CA SER A 87 -14.79 0.47 5.17
C SER A 87 -13.57 1.18 5.74
N MET A 88 -12.49 0.42 5.97
CA MET A 88 -11.14 0.94 6.23
C MET A 88 -10.41 1.08 4.91
N ILE A 89 -10.07 2.30 4.48
CA ILE A 89 -9.39 2.52 3.20
C ILE A 89 -7.87 2.56 3.32
N CYS A 90 -7.22 1.97 2.30
CA CYS A 90 -5.77 1.96 2.11
C CYS A 90 -5.45 2.50 0.71
N SER A 91 -4.42 3.35 0.57
CA SER A 91 -3.89 3.70 -0.75
C SER A 91 -3.26 2.47 -1.42
N GLY A 92 -3.45 2.33 -2.72
CA GLY A 92 -2.98 1.16 -3.45
C GLY A 92 -3.81 -0.08 -3.10
N ASP A 93 -3.14 -1.12 -2.68
CA ASP A 93 -3.72 -2.40 -2.26
C ASP A 93 -3.70 -2.55 -0.73
N ALA A 94 -4.74 -3.15 -0.16
CA ALA A 94 -4.87 -3.32 1.28
C ALA A 94 -3.85 -4.32 1.87
N GLY A 95 -3.39 -5.30 1.09
CA GLY A 95 -2.45 -6.34 1.49
C GLY A 95 -0.99 -6.03 1.13
N VAL A 96 -0.73 -5.12 0.17
CA VAL A 96 0.63 -4.75 -0.25
C VAL A 96 1.12 -3.53 0.53
N TYR A 97 1.84 -3.77 1.62
CA TYR A 97 2.27 -2.73 2.57
C TYR A 97 1.12 -1.86 3.10
N GLY A 98 -0.11 -2.36 3.02
CA GLY A 98 -1.33 -1.74 3.49
C GLY A 98 -1.69 -2.15 4.93
N MET A 99 -2.95 -1.90 5.30
CA MET A 99 -3.41 -2.09 6.67
C MET A 99 -3.96 -3.50 6.96
N ALA A 100 -4.15 -4.37 5.93
CA ALA A 100 -4.84 -5.66 6.10
C ALA A 100 -4.20 -6.54 7.19
N GLY A 101 -2.87 -6.64 7.21
CA GLY A 101 -2.17 -7.43 8.24
C GLY A 101 -2.46 -6.92 9.66
N LEU A 102 -2.36 -5.60 9.88
CA LEU A 102 -2.64 -4.99 11.18
C LEU A 102 -4.11 -5.12 11.57
N MET A 103 -5.03 -5.06 10.59
CA MET A 103 -6.46 -5.27 10.84
C MET A 103 -6.74 -6.70 11.34
N TYR A 104 -6.09 -7.73 10.77
CA TYR A 104 -6.20 -9.10 11.30
C TYR A 104 -5.62 -9.24 12.71
N GLU A 105 -4.50 -8.60 12.98
CA GLU A 105 -3.86 -8.62 14.30
C GLU A 105 -4.75 -7.99 15.37
N VAL A 106 -5.26 -6.78 15.12
CA VAL A 106 -6.19 -6.08 16.05
C VAL A 106 -7.54 -6.81 16.13
N GLY A 107 -8.00 -7.39 14.99
CA GLY A 107 -9.28 -8.10 14.89
C GLY A 107 -9.41 -9.32 15.79
N THR A 108 -8.30 -9.87 16.29
CA THR A 108 -8.34 -10.97 17.29
C THR A 108 -9.12 -10.59 18.56
N GLY A 109 -9.20 -9.31 18.87
CA GLY A 109 -9.99 -8.77 19.98
C GLY A 109 -11.48 -8.56 19.68
N TYR A 110 -11.93 -8.78 18.44
CA TYR A 110 -13.30 -8.46 17.97
C TYR A 110 -13.96 -9.66 17.25
N PRO A 111 -14.23 -10.78 17.95
CA PRO A 111 -14.70 -12.03 17.31
C PRO A 111 -16.09 -11.92 16.66
N GLY A 112 -16.84 -10.84 16.90
CA GLY A 112 -18.14 -10.55 16.28
C GLY A 112 -18.07 -9.79 14.97
N VAL A 113 -16.86 -9.53 14.43
CA VAL A 113 -16.67 -8.76 13.20
C VAL A 113 -15.99 -9.63 12.15
N GLU A 114 -16.61 -9.71 10.97
CA GLU A 114 -16.05 -10.36 9.79
C GLU A 114 -15.20 -9.36 9.00
N LEU A 115 -13.90 -9.68 8.85
CA LEU A 115 -13.00 -8.90 7.99
C LEU A 115 -13.08 -9.39 6.55
N ILE A 116 -13.31 -8.46 5.62
CA ILE A 116 -13.33 -8.72 4.17
C ILE A 116 -12.29 -7.84 3.52
N ILE A 117 -11.27 -8.46 2.91
CA ILE A 117 -10.20 -7.73 2.23
C ILE A 117 -10.58 -7.53 0.76
N ILE A 118 -10.58 -6.27 0.32
CA ILE A 118 -10.86 -5.91 -1.06
C ILE A 118 -9.58 -5.39 -1.71
N PRO A 119 -9.11 -6.02 -2.78
CA PRO A 119 -7.87 -5.66 -3.42
C PRO A 119 -7.98 -4.31 -4.17
N GLY A 120 -6.85 -3.64 -4.30
CA GLY A 120 -6.72 -2.42 -5.11
C GLY A 120 -5.52 -2.49 -6.03
N VAL A 121 -5.47 -1.59 -7.02
CA VAL A 121 -4.30 -1.45 -7.89
C VAL A 121 -3.14 -0.88 -7.08
N THR A 122 -2.15 -1.73 -6.80
CA THR A 122 -0.97 -1.34 -6.04
C THR A 122 -0.07 -0.38 -6.83
N ALA A 123 0.72 0.44 -6.13
CA ALA A 123 1.63 1.40 -6.75
C ALA A 123 2.64 0.75 -7.71
N ALA A 124 3.02 -0.51 -7.52
CA ALA A 124 3.88 -1.22 -8.44
C ALA A 124 3.24 -1.34 -9.84
N THR A 125 2.04 -1.88 -9.93
CA THR A 125 1.35 -2.03 -11.22
C THR A 125 0.83 -0.70 -11.76
N GLY A 126 0.36 0.19 -10.89
CA GLY A 126 -0.08 1.53 -11.27
C GLY A 126 1.04 2.39 -11.85
N GLY A 127 2.21 2.41 -11.20
CA GLY A 127 3.38 3.16 -11.67
C GLY A 127 4.05 2.50 -12.88
N ALA A 128 4.07 1.16 -12.93
CA ALA A 128 4.56 0.43 -14.11
C ALA A 128 3.78 0.82 -15.37
N ALA A 129 2.45 0.97 -15.28
CA ALA A 129 1.63 1.40 -16.41
C ALA A 129 1.95 2.83 -16.88
N VAL A 130 2.39 3.72 -15.99
CA VAL A 130 2.85 5.08 -16.33
C VAL A 130 4.20 5.04 -17.08
N LEU A 131 5.11 4.14 -16.65
CA LEU A 131 6.43 3.95 -17.29
C LEU A 131 6.38 3.11 -18.58
N GLY A 132 5.26 2.46 -18.86
CA GLY A 132 5.11 1.49 -19.95
C GLY A 132 4.93 0.08 -19.41
N ALA A 133 5.91 -0.80 -19.58
CA ALA A 133 5.81 -2.20 -19.16
C ALA A 133 7.10 -2.73 -18.48
N PRO A 134 7.62 -2.08 -17.41
CA PRO A 134 8.87 -2.50 -16.78
C PRO A 134 8.77 -3.82 -16.00
N LEU A 135 7.56 -4.36 -15.78
CA LEU A 135 7.32 -5.59 -15.01
C LEU A 135 7.04 -6.81 -15.89
N ILE A 136 7.59 -6.84 -17.10
CA ILE A 136 7.35 -7.93 -18.05
C ILE A 136 8.06 -9.24 -17.67
N HIS A 137 9.13 -9.16 -16.88
CA HIS A 137 9.87 -10.28 -16.32
C HIS A 137 9.58 -10.42 -14.82
N ASP A 138 10.26 -11.36 -14.16
CA ASP A 138 10.15 -11.56 -12.74
C ASP A 138 10.50 -10.30 -11.95
N PHE A 139 9.66 -9.95 -11.01
CA PHE A 139 9.82 -8.75 -10.20
C PHE A 139 9.55 -8.99 -8.72
N CYS A 140 10.07 -8.12 -7.90
CA CYS A 140 9.81 -8.14 -6.47
C CYS A 140 9.48 -6.74 -5.92
N LEU A 141 8.77 -6.72 -4.79
CA LEU A 141 8.42 -5.51 -4.05
C LEU A 141 9.24 -5.45 -2.77
N ILE A 142 9.96 -4.35 -2.57
CA ILE A 142 10.76 -4.14 -1.35
C ILE A 142 10.42 -2.77 -0.77
N SER A 143 10.01 -2.76 0.51
CA SER A 143 9.85 -1.51 1.25
C SER A 143 11.16 -1.12 1.92
N LEU A 144 11.59 0.12 1.72
CA LEU A 144 12.75 0.70 2.42
C LEU A 144 12.39 1.21 3.84
N SER A 145 11.18 0.94 4.32
CA SER A 145 10.79 1.33 5.68
C SER A 145 11.36 0.35 6.71
N ASP A 146 12.19 0.87 7.60
CA ASP A 146 12.80 0.14 8.71
C ASP A 146 11.99 0.19 10.03
N LEU A 147 10.73 0.63 9.96
CA LEU A 147 9.88 0.73 11.15
C LEU A 147 9.50 -0.63 11.75
N LEU A 148 9.27 -1.62 10.89
CA LEU A 148 8.87 -2.98 11.29
C LEU A 148 9.88 -4.05 10.84
N THR A 149 10.82 -3.70 9.98
CA THR A 149 11.82 -4.61 9.42
C THR A 149 13.20 -4.01 9.61
N PRO A 150 14.13 -4.65 10.33
CA PRO A 150 15.50 -4.15 10.50
C PRO A 150 16.17 -3.89 9.15
N TRP A 151 17.01 -2.84 9.09
CA TRP A 151 17.70 -2.44 7.86
C TRP A 151 18.56 -3.57 7.27
N GLU A 152 19.24 -4.34 8.09
CA GLU A 152 20.07 -5.47 7.67
C GLU A 152 19.26 -6.52 6.87
N LYS A 153 17.98 -6.69 7.20
CA LYS A 153 17.09 -7.58 6.47
C LYS A 153 16.66 -6.98 5.14
N ILE A 154 16.50 -5.66 5.08
CA ILE A 154 16.23 -4.93 3.82
C ILE A 154 17.44 -5.03 2.89
N GLU A 155 18.66 -4.84 3.41
CA GLU A 155 19.92 -5.01 2.66
C GLU A 155 20.05 -6.40 2.04
N THR A 156 19.78 -7.45 2.83
CA THR A 156 19.78 -8.84 2.33
C THR A 156 18.82 -8.98 1.15
N ARG A 157 17.57 -8.52 1.29
CA ARG A 157 16.56 -8.60 0.23
C ARG A 157 16.95 -7.84 -1.03
N LEU A 158 17.52 -6.64 -0.89
CA LEU A 158 18.02 -5.85 -2.00
C LEU A 158 19.17 -6.56 -2.73
N THR A 159 20.10 -7.12 -1.99
CA THR A 159 21.24 -7.88 -2.50
C THR A 159 20.80 -9.12 -3.26
N ASP A 160 19.89 -9.92 -2.68
CA ASP A 160 19.38 -11.15 -3.28
C ASP A 160 18.56 -10.85 -4.56
N ALA A 161 17.75 -9.80 -4.52
CA ALA A 161 16.98 -9.36 -5.70
C ALA A 161 17.89 -8.87 -6.84
N ALA A 162 18.96 -8.14 -6.52
CA ALA A 162 19.93 -7.68 -7.50
C ALA A 162 20.73 -8.85 -8.09
N HIS A 163 21.18 -9.79 -7.24
CA HIS A 163 21.90 -10.99 -7.67
C HIS A 163 21.04 -11.93 -8.53
N GLY A 164 19.74 -12.06 -8.19
CA GLY A 164 18.76 -12.83 -8.96
C GLY A 164 18.26 -12.12 -10.22
N ASP A 165 18.74 -10.92 -10.51
CA ASP A 165 18.36 -10.07 -11.65
C ASP A 165 16.86 -9.78 -11.75
N PHE A 166 16.16 -9.66 -10.62
CA PHE A 166 14.77 -9.22 -10.59
C PHE A 166 14.61 -7.75 -10.98
N VAL A 167 13.47 -7.41 -11.59
CA VAL A 167 12.99 -6.03 -11.56
C VAL A 167 12.56 -5.70 -10.13
N VAL A 168 13.02 -4.59 -9.57
CA VAL A 168 12.74 -4.25 -8.18
C VAL A 168 11.89 -2.99 -8.09
N CYS A 169 10.71 -3.11 -7.45
CA CYS A 169 9.87 -1.98 -7.10
C CYS A 169 10.12 -1.59 -5.64
N LEU A 170 10.64 -0.39 -5.42
CA LEU A 170 10.90 0.12 -4.06
C LEU A 170 9.73 0.98 -3.59
N TYR A 171 9.22 0.61 -2.42
CA TYR A 171 8.21 1.36 -1.66
C TYR A 171 8.85 2.11 -0.51
N ASN A 172 8.23 3.23 -0.11
CA ASN A 172 8.74 4.08 0.97
C ASN A 172 10.21 4.48 0.79
N PRO A 173 10.61 4.95 -0.41
CA PRO A 173 12.02 5.13 -0.76
C PRO A 173 12.69 6.24 0.07
N SER A 174 11.92 7.14 0.65
CA SER A 174 12.44 8.24 1.45
C SER A 174 11.48 8.68 2.54
N SER A 175 12.02 9.30 3.58
CA SER A 175 11.29 10.05 4.60
C SER A 175 12.23 11.05 5.26
N LYS A 176 11.71 11.93 6.13
CA LYS A 176 12.54 12.90 6.87
C LYS A 176 13.72 12.28 7.62
N LYS A 177 13.59 11.04 8.10
CA LYS A 177 14.64 10.31 8.83
C LYS A 177 15.44 9.34 7.96
N ARG A 178 14.96 9.01 6.77
CA ARG A 178 15.51 8.00 5.84
C ARG A 178 15.77 8.62 4.46
N HIS A 179 16.39 9.80 4.45
CA HIS A 179 16.67 10.54 3.21
C HIS A 179 17.78 9.93 2.36
N ASP A 180 18.60 9.05 2.93
CA ASP A 180 19.74 8.38 2.32
C ASP A 180 19.47 6.89 1.95
N TYR A 181 18.28 6.37 2.25
CA TYR A 181 17.99 4.94 2.05
C TYR A 181 17.92 4.54 0.57
N LEU A 182 17.41 5.41 -0.30
CA LEU A 182 17.45 5.15 -1.74
C LEU A 182 18.88 5.07 -2.27
N MET A 183 19.74 6.01 -1.87
CA MET A 183 21.16 6.00 -2.22
C MET A 183 21.83 4.69 -1.77
N LYS A 184 21.63 4.28 -0.51
CA LYS A 184 22.15 3.02 0.02
C LYS A 184 21.62 1.80 -0.75
N ALA A 185 20.34 1.78 -1.11
CA ALA A 185 19.77 0.72 -1.93
C ALA A 185 20.43 0.64 -3.30
N CYS A 186 20.64 1.78 -3.97
CA CYS A 186 21.36 1.83 -5.25
C CYS A 186 22.79 1.31 -5.13
N ASP A 187 23.52 1.72 -4.08
CA ASP A 187 24.90 1.25 -3.81
C ASP A 187 24.97 -0.28 -3.63
N LEU A 188 23.99 -0.87 -2.98
CA LEU A 188 23.89 -2.32 -2.83
C LEU A 188 23.62 -3.01 -4.17
N MET A 189 22.69 -2.46 -4.95
CA MET A 189 22.28 -3.04 -6.22
C MET A 189 23.34 -2.92 -7.30
N MET A 190 24.12 -1.85 -7.34
CA MET A 190 25.25 -1.66 -8.27
C MET A 190 26.39 -2.64 -8.05
N LYS A 191 26.40 -3.45 -6.97
CA LYS A 191 27.34 -4.56 -6.85
C LYS A 191 27.07 -5.71 -7.81
N TYR A 192 25.85 -5.80 -8.35
CA TYR A 192 25.36 -6.89 -9.22
C TYR A 192 24.77 -6.40 -10.53
N LYS A 193 24.22 -5.19 -10.55
CA LYS A 193 23.63 -4.55 -11.74
C LYS A 193 24.55 -3.45 -12.29
N SER A 194 24.46 -3.21 -13.58
CA SER A 194 25.20 -2.12 -14.24
C SER A 194 24.77 -0.75 -13.72
N GLU A 195 25.71 0.19 -13.67
CA GLU A 195 25.41 1.62 -13.43
C GLU A 195 24.41 2.19 -14.46
N ASP A 196 24.40 1.62 -15.68
CA ASP A 196 23.52 2.00 -16.78
C ASP A 196 22.19 1.26 -16.79
N THR A 197 21.92 0.40 -15.81
CA THR A 197 20.62 -0.27 -15.68
C THR A 197 19.50 0.76 -15.69
N VAL A 198 18.51 0.55 -16.58
CA VAL A 198 17.37 1.46 -16.73
C VAL A 198 16.51 1.42 -15.46
N CYS A 199 16.24 2.59 -14.95
CA CYS A 199 15.39 2.81 -13.76
C CYS A 199 14.29 3.82 -14.09
N GLY A 200 13.22 3.78 -13.31
CA GLY A 200 12.14 4.76 -13.39
C GLY A 200 11.65 5.16 -12.01
N ILE A 201 11.17 6.38 -11.91
CA ILE A 201 10.42 6.84 -10.74
C ILE A 201 9.06 7.36 -11.20
N VAL A 202 8.04 7.12 -10.37
CA VAL A 202 6.72 7.72 -10.58
C VAL A 202 6.24 8.29 -9.25
N GLY A 203 6.03 9.59 -9.24
CA GLY A 203 5.44 10.32 -8.11
C GLY A 203 3.95 10.50 -8.28
N ASN A 204 3.21 10.55 -7.18
CA ASN A 204 1.77 10.85 -7.14
C ASN A 204 0.92 10.02 -8.12
N ILE A 205 1.20 8.73 -8.27
CA ILE A 205 0.52 7.83 -9.21
C ILE A 205 -1.00 7.97 -9.10
N GLY A 206 -1.66 8.30 -10.22
CA GLY A 206 -3.11 8.49 -10.28
C GLY A 206 -3.67 9.68 -9.52
N ARG A 207 -2.83 10.67 -9.20
CA ARG A 207 -3.21 11.90 -8.47
C ARG A 207 -2.83 13.13 -9.25
N GLU A 208 -3.33 14.27 -8.82
CA GLU A 208 -2.85 15.56 -9.32
C GLU A 208 -1.33 15.68 -9.08
N GLY A 209 -0.60 16.13 -10.09
CA GLY A 209 0.85 16.18 -10.06
C GLY A 209 1.53 14.81 -10.29
N GLU A 210 0.86 13.85 -10.95
CA GLU A 210 1.53 12.63 -11.42
C GLU A 210 2.71 13.00 -12.30
N GLU A 211 3.90 12.54 -11.93
CA GLU A 211 5.14 12.78 -12.67
C GLU A 211 5.94 11.49 -12.80
N MET A 212 6.64 11.35 -13.92
CA MET A 212 7.53 10.22 -14.12
C MET A 212 8.87 10.66 -14.69
N LYS A 213 9.92 9.90 -14.38
CA LYS A 213 11.24 10.09 -14.95
C LYS A 213 11.92 8.74 -15.16
N VAL A 214 12.54 8.57 -16.34
CA VAL A 214 13.41 7.42 -16.66
C VAL A 214 14.85 7.90 -16.58
N MET A 215 15.71 7.07 -15.99
CA MET A 215 17.11 7.39 -15.74
C MET A 215 17.93 6.12 -15.57
N THR A 216 19.25 6.23 -15.47
CA THR A 216 20.15 5.13 -15.11
C THR A 216 20.16 4.88 -13.60
N LEU A 217 20.63 3.71 -13.17
CA LEU A 217 20.81 3.38 -11.74
C LEU A 217 21.79 4.34 -11.06
N LYS A 218 22.81 4.78 -11.79
CA LYS A 218 23.76 5.80 -11.32
C LYS A 218 23.08 7.15 -11.06
N GLU A 219 22.22 7.60 -11.96
CA GLU A 219 21.47 8.84 -11.81
C GLU A 219 20.42 8.73 -10.70
N LEU A 220 19.77 7.55 -10.57
CA LEU A 220 18.80 7.27 -9.53
C LEU A 220 19.42 7.42 -8.14
N ARG A 221 20.67 6.98 -7.97
CA ARG A 221 21.43 7.11 -6.74
C ARG A 221 21.51 8.54 -6.21
N GLU A 222 21.60 9.50 -7.11
CA GLU A 222 21.71 10.94 -6.76
C GLU A 222 20.35 11.66 -6.75
N THR A 223 19.28 10.92 -7.09
CA THR A 223 17.94 11.50 -7.23
C THR A 223 17.25 11.60 -5.86
N LYS A 224 16.68 12.76 -5.58
CA LYS A 224 15.84 12.95 -4.38
C LYS A 224 14.40 12.57 -4.69
N VAL A 225 13.82 11.79 -3.80
CA VAL A 225 12.43 11.34 -3.88
C VAL A 225 11.73 11.55 -2.54
N ASP A 226 10.42 11.49 -2.53
CA ASP A 226 9.60 11.57 -1.34
C ASP A 226 8.88 10.24 -1.03
N MET A 227 8.01 10.24 -0.04
CA MET A 227 7.25 9.06 0.37
C MET A 227 6.11 8.68 -0.59
N PHE A 228 5.74 9.54 -1.53
CA PHE A 228 4.70 9.30 -2.53
C PHE A 228 5.28 8.83 -3.87
N THR A 229 6.59 8.62 -3.90
CA THR A 229 7.30 8.13 -5.07
C THR A 229 7.44 6.60 -4.99
N THR A 230 7.19 5.91 -6.11
CA THR A 230 7.53 4.51 -6.32
C THR A 230 8.71 4.44 -7.28
N VAL A 231 9.71 3.63 -6.93
CA VAL A 231 10.95 3.47 -7.72
C VAL A 231 10.96 2.11 -8.38
N PHE A 232 11.41 2.07 -9.63
CA PHE A 232 11.55 0.86 -10.43
C PHE A 232 12.99 0.73 -10.88
N ILE A 233 13.63 -0.38 -10.58
CA ILE A 233 14.99 -0.71 -11.02
C ILE A 233 14.89 -1.92 -11.94
N GLY A 234 15.28 -1.77 -13.19
CA GLY A 234 15.17 -2.78 -14.22
C GLY A 234 16.11 -3.97 -14.02
N ASN A 235 15.98 -4.94 -14.91
CA ASN A 235 16.88 -6.09 -15.05
C ASN A 235 17.72 -6.00 -16.33
N SER A 236 18.53 -7.04 -16.62
CA SER A 236 19.37 -7.11 -17.84
C SER A 236 18.56 -7.38 -19.11
#